data_819abfe902a6e655a742d0a80af083e5
#
_entry.id   819abfe902a6e655a742d0a80af083e5
#
_cell.length_a   1.000
_cell.length_b   1.000
_cell.length_c   1.000
_cell.angle_alpha   90.00
_cell.angle_beta   90.00
_cell.angle_gamma   90.00
#
_symmetry.space_group_name_H-M   'P 1'
#
loop_
_entity.id
_entity.type
_entity.pdbx_description
1 polymer ?
#
loop_
_entity_poly.entity_id
_entity_poly.type
_entity_poly.pdbx_seq_one_letter_code
_entity_poly.pdbx_strand_id
1 'polypeptide(L)'
;AGGKNSKLYRRLVYDKPIAQNVSAFQQSAALGGSFQIIATARPGINVADIKNIIDEELDQLRQNPPEPREIQRAVNQIEASFYRQMERVGGYRGKAEQLNAYYFATGNPDYFAEDLARYTALTPSDIQAAITEWLSPDQRVEIIVKPEDAR
;
A
#
# COMPACT_ATOMS: atom_id res chain seq x y z
N ALA A 1 2.49 -0.23 -3.65
CA ALA A 1 3.84 -0.03 -4.21
C ALA A 1 4.83 0.26 -3.07
N GLY A 2 5.24 -0.76 -2.36
CA GLY A 2 6.22 -0.66 -1.28
C GLY A 2 7.65 -0.80 -1.80
N GLY A 3 8.30 0.34 -2.12
CA GLY A 3 9.69 0.38 -2.58
C GLY A 3 9.89 0.14 -4.07
N LYS A 4 11.16 0.31 -4.51
CA LYS A 4 11.57 0.30 -5.93
C LYS A 4 11.35 -1.04 -6.65
N ASN A 5 11.23 -2.14 -5.91
CA ASN A 5 11.02 -3.48 -6.46
C ASN A 5 9.53 -3.90 -6.52
N SER A 6 8.60 -2.99 -6.21
CA SER A 6 7.17 -3.26 -6.34
C SER A 6 6.74 -3.31 -7.81
N LYS A 7 5.72 -4.12 -8.12
CA LYS A 7 5.22 -4.30 -9.50
C LYS A 7 4.87 -2.97 -10.16
N LEU A 8 4.06 -2.13 -9.53
CA LEU A 8 3.68 -0.83 -10.08
C LEU A 8 4.88 0.10 -10.29
N TYR A 9 5.82 0.18 -9.32
CA TYR A 9 6.98 1.03 -9.46
C TYR A 9 7.86 0.56 -10.64
N ARG A 10 8.08 -0.75 -10.74
CA ARG A 10 8.86 -1.33 -11.83
C ARG A 10 8.24 -1.01 -13.19
N ARG A 11 6.94 -1.26 -13.36
CA ARG A 11 6.25 -1.03 -14.64
C ARG A 11 6.17 0.45 -15.02
N LEU A 12 5.83 1.34 -14.07
CA LEU A 12 5.56 2.75 -14.36
C LEU A 12 6.80 3.65 -14.36
N VAL A 13 7.86 3.25 -13.64
CA VAL A 13 9.06 4.10 -13.47
C VAL A 13 10.29 3.52 -14.16
N TYR A 14 10.43 2.18 -14.26
CA TYR A 14 11.58 1.54 -14.91
C TYR A 14 11.26 1.01 -16.30
N ASP A 15 10.32 0.11 -16.43
CA ASP A 15 10.05 -0.59 -17.70
C ASP A 15 9.38 0.36 -18.72
N LYS A 16 8.39 1.13 -18.26
CA LYS A 16 7.77 2.22 -19.01
C LYS A 16 7.90 3.49 -18.20
N PRO A 17 8.92 4.33 -18.42
CA PRO A 17 9.19 5.50 -17.59
C PRO A 17 8.17 6.64 -17.83
N ILE A 18 6.89 6.37 -17.60
CA ILE A 18 5.79 7.32 -17.76
C ILE A 18 5.40 8.01 -16.45
N ALA A 19 5.78 7.45 -15.29
CA ALA A 19 5.61 8.10 -14.01
C ALA A 19 6.94 8.55 -13.42
N GLN A 20 6.92 9.64 -12.66
CA GLN A 20 8.05 10.07 -11.81
C GLN A 20 8.11 9.23 -10.55
N ASN A 21 6.93 8.95 -9.99
CA ASN A 21 6.76 8.20 -8.76
C ASN A 21 5.41 7.50 -8.75
N VAL A 22 5.33 6.40 -8.01
CA VAL A 22 4.08 5.71 -7.68
C VAL A 22 4.15 5.18 -6.25
N SER A 23 3.10 5.38 -5.49
CA SER A 23 2.93 4.84 -4.14
C SER A 23 1.57 4.18 -4.00
N ALA A 24 1.48 3.16 -3.15
CA ALA A 24 0.22 2.55 -2.75
C ALA A 24 0.26 2.27 -1.24
N PHE A 25 -0.79 2.65 -0.54
CA PHE A 25 -0.88 2.51 0.91
C PHE A 25 -2.32 2.44 1.38
N GLN A 26 -2.50 1.83 2.52
CA GLN A 26 -3.75 1.81 3.26
C GLN A 26 -3.74 2.94 4.29
N GLN A 27 -4.81 3.71 4.32
CA GLN A 27 -5.11 4.65 5.40
C GLN A 27 -6.33 4.12 6.15
N SER A 28 -6.11 3.68 7.38
CA SER A 28 -7.15 3.14 8.24
C SER A 28 -7.57 4.16 9.29
N ALA A 29 -8.86 4.22 9.59
CA ALA A 29 -9.45 5.04 10.63
C ALA A 29 -10.54 4.25 11.37
N ALA A 30 -11.02 4.77 12.51
CA ALA A 30 -11.96 4.08 13.40
C ALA A 30 -13.30 3.71 12.71
N LEU A 31 -13.80 4.56 11.81
CA LEU A 31 -15.08 4.36 11.13
C LEU A 31 -14.94 3.83 9.69
N GLY A 32 -13.73 3.58 9.24
CA GLY A 32 -13.48 3.10 7.89
C GLY A 32 -12.03 3.34 7.46
N GLY A 33 -11.77 3.17 6.18
CA GLY A 33 -10.43 3.38 5.62
C GLY A 33 -10.47 3.51 4.10
N SER A 34 -9.34 3.85 3.52
CA SER A 34 -9.17 3.90 2.07
C SER A 34 -7.85 3.29 1.66
N PHE A 35 -7.87 2.52 0.59
CA PHE A 35 -6.65 2.13 -0.11
C PHE A 35 -6.39 3.14 -1.22
N GLN A 36 -5.19 3.70 -1.26
CA GLN A 36 -4.85 4.76 -2.20
C GLN A 36 -3.68 4.34 -3.07
N ILE A 37 -3.79 4.62 -4.38
CA ILE A 37 -2.68 4.55 -5.33
C ILE A 37 -2.48 5.97 -5.87
N ILE A 38 -1.30 6.52 -5.65
CA ILE A 38 -0.94 7.86 -6.12
C ILE A 38 0.21 7.72 -7.11
N ALA A 39 0.04 8.24 -8.31
CA ALA A 39 1.07 8.27 -9.34
C ALA A 39 1.23 9.69 -9.87
N THR A 40 2.48 10.13 -10.04
CA THR A 40 2.81 11.41 -10.66
C THR A 40 3.31 11.17 -12.06
N ALA A 41 2.58 11.66 -13.06
CA ALA A 41 2.98 11.55 -14.47
C ALA A 41 4.26 12.35 -14.76
N ARG A 42 5.06 11.89 -15.71
CA ARG A 42 6.11 12.72 -16.30
C ARG A 42 5.50 13.74 -17.25
N PRO A 43 6.18 14.88 -17.49
CA PRO A 43 5.71 15.89 -18.44
C PRO A 43 5.39 15.27 -19.81
N GLY A 44 4.26 15.66 -20.39
CA GLY A 44 3.82 15.21 -21.71
C GLY A 44 3.19 13.81 -21.75
N ILE A 45 3.06 13.11 -20.62
CA ILE A 45 2.44 11.79 -20.53
C ILE A 45 0.93 11.92 -20.31
N ASN A 46 0.17 11.11 -21.03
CA ASN A 46 -1.27 10.98 -20.82
C ASN A 46 -1.52 10.17 -19.53
N VAL A 47 -2.27 10.74 -18.60
CA VAL A 47 -2.62 10.08 -17.32
C VAL A 47 -3.40 8.78 -17.54
N ALA A 48 -4.16 8.68 -18.65
CA ALA A 48 -4.87 7.45 -19.01
C ALA A 48 -3.93 6.25 -19.17
N ASP A 49 -2.70 6.44 -19.66
CA ASP A 49 -1.73 5.34 -19.82
C ASP A 49 -1.27 4.80 -18.47
N ILE A 50 -1.09 5.69 -17.47
CA ILE A 50 -0.76 5.30 -16.10
C ILE A 50 -1.91 4.51 -15.48
N LYS A 51 -3.15 5.01 -15.64
CA LYS A 51 -4.36 4.35 -15.17
C LYS A 51 -4.48 2.94 -15.73
N ASN A 52 -4.34 2.78 -17.04
CA ASN A 52 -4.42 1.48 -17.70
C ASN A 52 -3.42 0.47 -17.12
N ILE A 53 -2.18 0.88 -16.87
CA ILE A 53 -1.18 0.01 -16.26
C ILE A 53 -1.54 -0.37 -14.81
N ILE A 54 -2.09 0.57 -14.05
CA ILE A 54 -2.57 0.26 -12.68
C ILE A 54 -3.70 -0.76 -12.73
N ASP A 55 -4.66 -0.57 -13.63
CA ASP A 55 -5.80 -1.48 -13.80
C ASP A 55 -5.34 -2.88 -14.23
N GLU A 56 -4.43 -2.97 -15.21
CA GLU A 56 -3.83 -4.23 -15.64
C GLU A 56 -3.13 -4.97 -14.48
N GLU A 57 -2.38 -4.27 -13.63
CA GLU A 57 -1.71 -4.90 -12.47
C GLU A 57 -2.71 -5.41 -11.43
N LEU A 58 -3.78 -4.66 -11.17
CA LEU A 58 -4.83 -5.11 -10.26
C LEU A 58 -5.58 -6.31 -10.84
N ASP A 59 -5.87 -6.31 -12.14
CA ASP A 59 -6.51 -7.44 -12.82
C ASP A 59 -5.63 -8.69 -12.80
N GLN A 60 -4.33 -8.53 -13.04
CA GLN A 60 -3.39 -9.64 -12.94
C GLN A 60 -3.36 -10.24 -11.53
N LEU A 61 -3.40 -9.40 -10.49
CA LEU A 61 -3.41 -9.87 -9.11
C LEU A 61 -4.75 -10.53 -8.70
N ARG A 62 -5.86 -10.15 -9.34
CA ARG A 62 -7.15 -10.84 -9.17
C ARG A 62 -7.14 -12.22 -9.81
N GLN A 63 -6.51 -12.35 -10.98
CA GLN A 63 -6.46 -13.62 -11.72
C GLN A 63 -5.38 -14.56 -11.18
N ASN A 64 -4.26 -14.02 -10.76
CA ASN A 64 -3.09 -14.76 -10.31
C ASN A 64 -2.61 -14.20 -8.97
N PRO A 65 -2.68 -14.98 -7.89
CA PRO A 65 -2.17 -14.53 -6.60
C PRO A 65 -0.67 -14.22 -6.69
N PRO A 66 -0.14 -13.31 -5.85
CA PRO A 66 1.28 -13.02 -5.82
C PRO A 66 2.08 -14.27 -5.42
N GLU A 67 3.32 -14.33 -5.88
CA GLU A 67 4.20 -15.45 -5.50
C GLU A 67 4.50 -15.43 -3.99
N PRO A 68 4.64 -16.59 -3.33
CA PRO A 68 4.97 -16.68 -1.90
C PRO A 68 6.20 -15.85 -1.52
N ARG A 69 7.21 -15.78 -2.40
CA ARG A 69 8.41 -14.97 -2.18
C ARG A 69 8.13 -13.46 -2.16
N GLU A 70 7.13 -12.99 -2.90
CA GLU A 70 6.73 -11.58 -2.89
C GLU A 70 6.07 -11.22 -1.55
N ILE A 71 5.21 -12.12 -1.04
CA ILE A 71 4.59 -11.96 0.28
C ILE A 71 5.67 -11.98 1.37
N GLN A 72 6.56 -12.97 1.36
CA GLN A 72 7.62 -13.06 2.36
C GLN A 72 8.49 -11.79 2.40
N ARG A 73 8.82 -11.23 1.24
CA ARG A 73 9.57 -9.97 1.17
C ARG A 73 8.79 -8.80 1.78
N ALA A 74 7.48 -8.72 1.52
CA ALA A 74 6.63 -7.66 2.07
C ALA A 74 6.50 -7.82 3.60
N VAL A 75 6.28 -9.04 4.07
CA VAL A 75 6.22 -9.36 5.51
C VAL A 75 7.52 -8.99 6.21
N ASN A 76 8.67 -9.36 5.67
CA ASN A 76 9.97 -9.02 6.27
C ASN A 76 10.17 -7.49 6.36
N GLN A 77 9.68 -6.72 5.39
CA GLN A 77 9.75 -5.25 5.43
C GLN A 77 8.84 -4.68 6.52
N ILE A 78 7.63 -5.22 6.66
CA ILE A 78 6.68 -4.83 7.70
C ILE A 78 7.27 -5.16 9.08
N GLU A 79 7.73 -6.38 9.28
CA GLU A 79 8.35 -6.83 10.52
C GLU A 79 9.54 -5.94 10.92
N ALA A 80 10.44 -5.67 9.99
CA ALA A 80 11.55 -4.74 10.23
C ALA A 80 11.07 -3.32 10.59
N SER A 81 9.92 -2.87 10.05
CA SER A 81 9.31 -1.60 10.41
C SER A 81 8.74 -1.61 11.82
N PHE A 82 8.08 -2.69 12.22
CA PHE A 82 7.56 -2.90 13.57
C PHE A 82 8.67 -2.78 14.63
N TYR A 83 9.76 -3.51 14.45
CA TYR A 83 10.88 -3.46 15.40
C TYR A 83 11.55 -2.08 15.44
N ARG A 84 11.76 -1.41 14.31
CA ARG A 84 12.32 -0.04 14.30
C ARG A 84 11.43 0.98 15.04
N GLN A 85 10.11 0.80 15.03
CA GLN A 85 9.21 1.66 15.79
C GLN A 85 9.39 1.48 17.31
N MET A 86 9.69 0.27 17.74
CA MET A 86 9.92 -0.04 19.16
C MET A 86 11.24 0.49 19.71
N GLU A 87 12.19 0.86 18.87
CA GLU A 87 13.45 1.49 19.30
C GLU A 87 13.25 2.92 19.84
N ARG A 88 12.17 3.60 19.43
CA ARG A 88 11.85 4.96 19.86
C ARG A 88 10.86 4.92 21.02
N VAL A 89 11.23 5.53 22.16
CA VAL A 89 10.33 5.59 23.33
C VAL A 89 9.18 6.56 23.09
N GLY A 90 9.45 7.75 22.56
CA GLY A 90 8.47 8.80 22.31
C GLY A 90 8.53 9.36 20.88
N GLY A 91 7.69 10.38 20.63
CA GLY A 91 7.57 11.02 19.30
C GLY A 91 6.65 10.27 18.35
N TYR A 92 6.48 10.84 17.15
CA TYR A 92 5.60 10.30 16.12
C TYR A 92 6.00 8.87 15.74
N ARG A 93 5.06 7.93 15.85
CA ARG A 93 5.23 6.49 15.62
C ARG A 93 6.25 5.82 16.55
N GLY A 94 6.44 6.35 17.75
CA GLY A 94 7.23 5.70 18.80
C GLY A 94 6.40 4.73 19.65
N LYS A 95 7.08 4.04 20.58
CA LYS A 95 6.46 3.02 21.45
C LYS A 95 5.24 3.55 22.22
N ALA A 96 5.33 4.76 22.78
CA ALA A 96 4.22 5.35 23.54
C ALA A 96 2.97 5.59 22.69
N GLU A 97 3.14 6.09 21.47
CA GLU A 97 2.03 6.26 20.51
C GLU A 97 1.45 4.90 20.11
N GLN A 98 2.29 3.91 19.86
CA GLN A 98 1.85 2.56 19.48
C GLN A 98 1.03 1.89 20.59
N LEU A 99 1.46 1.97 21.85
CA LEU A 99 0.71 1.44 23.00
C LEU A 99 -0.66 2.12 23.12
N ASN A 100 -0.70 3.45 22.94
CA ASN A 100 -1.96 4.20 22.97
C ASN A 100 -2.87 3.84 21.79
N ALA A 101 -2.33 3.67 20.60
CA ALA A 101 -3.10 3.26 19.42
C ALA A 101 -3.69 1.85 19.60
N TYR A 102 -2.94 0.92 20.14
CA TYR A 102 -3.44 -0.42 20.46
C TYR A 102 -4.53 -0.38 21.53
N TYR A 103 -4.31 0.37 22.62
CA TYR A 103 -5.33 0.52 23.65
C TYR A 103 -6.63 1.11 23.09
N PHE A 104 -6.52 2.15 22.26
CA PHE A 104 -7.69 2.77 21.63
C PHE A 104 -8.43 1.80 20.70
N ALA A 105 -7.71 1.00 19.91
CA ALA A 105 -8.32 0.12 18.90
C ALA A 105 -8.83 -1.21 19.47
N THR A 106 -8.18 -1.76 20.49
CA THR A 106 -8.41 -3.12 20.97
C THR A 106 -8.73 -3.23 22.47
N GLY A 107 -8.53 -2.14 23.21
CA GLY A 107 -8.57 -2.16 24.70
C GLY A 107 -7.33 -2.79 25.35
N ASN A 108 -6.39 -3.31 24.56
CA ASN A 108 -5.17 -3.94 25.03
C ASN A 108 -3.94 -3.19 24.50
N PRO A 109 -3.17 -2.50 25.37
CA PRO A 109 -1.95 -1.81 24.93
C PRO A 109 -0.84 -2.78 24.51
N ASP A 110 -0.85 -4.03 24.98
CA ASP A 110 0.12 -5.07 24.65
C ASP A 110 -0.40 -5.96 23.48
N TYR A 111 -0.74 -5.32 22.36
CA TYR A 111 -1.27 -6.00 21.17
C TYR A 111 -0.21 -6.17 20.07
N PHE A 112 1.06 -5.91 20.36
CA PHE A 112 2.14 -5.91 19.36
C PHE A 112 2.36 -7.28 18.72
N ALA A 113 2.39 -8.34 19.51
CA ALA A 113 2.64 -9.69 19.02
C ALA A 113 1.50 -10.19 18.11
N GLU A 114 0.26 -9.93 18.53
CA GLU A 114 -0.94 -10.28 17.78
C GLU A 114 -1.04 -9.49 16.47
N ASP A 115 -0.72 -8.19 16.51
CA ASP A 115 -0.74 -7.36 15.31
C ASP A 115 0.32 -7.83 14.30
N LEU A 116 1.55 -8.11 14.75
CA LEU A 116 2.60 -8.67 13.91
C LEU A 116 2.20 -10.04 13.33
N ALA A 117 1.58 -10.90 14.15
CA ALA A 117 1.11 -12.22 13.72
C ALA A 117 0.10 -12.16 12.57
N ARG A 118 -0.76 -11.12 12.52
CA ARG A 118 -1.71 -10.90 11.41
C ARG A 118 -1.01 -10.71 10.07
N TYR A 119 0.15 -10.05 10.06
CA TYR A 119 0.92 -9.86 8.82
C TYR A 119 1.71 -11.10 8.45
N THR A 120 2.29 -11.80 9.44
CA THR A 120 3.09 -13.01 9.17
C THR A 120 2.25 -14.22 8.75
N ALA A 121 0.96 -14.23 9.08
CA ALA A 121 0.02 -15.27 8.66
C ALA A 121 -0.53 -15.10 7.24
N LEU A 122 -0.28 -13.96 6.57
CA LEU A 122 -0.84 -13.68 5.25
C LEU A 122 -0.33 -14.65 4.18
N THR A 123 -1.27 -15.16 3.41
CA THR A 123 -1.02 -16.03 2.26
C THR A 123 -1.25 -15.30 0.93
N PRO A 124 -0.75 -15.81 -0.19
CA PRO A 124 -1.07 -15.28 -1.52
C PRO A 124 -2.58 -15.20 -1.80
N SER A 125 -3.35 -16.19 -1.35
CA SER A 125 -4.81 -16.23 -1.53
C SER A 125 -5.53 -15.15 -0.73
N ASP A 126 -5.06 -14.80 0.46
CA ASP A 126 -5.63 -13.70 1.25
C ASP A 126 -5.49 -12.36 0.54
N ILE A 127 -4.33 -12.13 -0.08
CA ILE A 127 -4.09 -10.92 -0.87
C ILE A 127 -4.99 -10.89 -2.11
N GLN A 128 -5.13 -12.00 -2.81
CA GLN A 128 -6.01 -12.12 -3.98
C GLN A 128 -7.47 -11.85 -3.60
N ALA A 129 -7.94 -12.43 -2.50
CA ALA A 129 -9.29 -12.25 -1.99
C ALA A 129 -9.54 -10.78 -1.63
N ALA A 130 -8.61 -10.13 -0.91
CA ALA A 130 -8.72 -8.74 -0.53
C ALA A 130 -8.76 -7.80 -1.75
N ILE A 131 -7.95 -8.05 -2.78
CA ILE A 131 -7.97 -7.26 -4.02
C ILE A 131 -9.30 -7.44 -4.75
N THR A 132 -9.82 -8.66 -4.79
CA THR A 132 -11.08 -8.97 -5.47
C THR A 132 -12.27 -8.30 -4.77
N GLU A 133 -12.28 -8.33 -3.46
CA GLU A 133 -13.36 -7.78 -2.64
C GLU A 133 -13.34 -6.25 -2.58
N TRP A 134 -12.15 -5.66 -2.33
CA TRP A 134 -12.04 -4.24 -1.95
C TRP A 134 -11.54 -3.32 -3.05
N LEU A 135 -10.87 -3.84 -4.07
CA LEU A 135 -10.27 -3.01 -5.13
C LEU A 135 -10.97 -3.20 -6.48
N SER A 136 -12.30 -3.35 -6.47
CA SER A 136 -13.10 -3.41 -7.69
C SER A 136 -12.98 -2.11 -8.50
N PRO A 137 -12.86 -2.19 -9.85
CA PRO A 137 -12.81 -0.99 -10.70
C PRO A 137 -14.08 -0.13 -10.58
N ASP A 138 -15.23 -0.72 -10.24
CA ASP A 138 -16.50 -0.01 -10.14
C ASP A 138 -16.72 0.67 -8.77
N GLN A 139 -15.84 0.45 -7.80
CA GLN A 139 -15.95 0.97 -6.43
C GLN A 139 -14.76 1.85 -6.05
N ARG A 140 -14.36 2.74 -6.96
CA ARG A 140 -13.24 3.65 -6.72
C ARG A 140 -13.58 5.08 -7.09
N VAL A 141 -12.86 6.01 -6.48
CA VAL A 141 -12.83 7.41 -6.87
C VAL A 141 -11.52 7.70 -7.58
N GLU A 142 -11.58 8.33 -8.75
CA GLU A 142 -10.42 8.81 -9.48
C GLU A 142 -10.33 10.34 -9.37
N ILE A 143 -9.16 10.82 -8.98
CA ILE A 143 -8.87 12.26 -8.92
C ILE A 143 -7.67 12.53 -9.81
N ILE A 144 -7.87 13.34 -10.84
CA ILE A 144 -6.80 13.78 -11.74
C ILE A 144 -6.53 15.26 -11.48
N VAL A 145 -5.33 15.55 -11.01
CA VAL A 145 -4.86 16.92 -10.82
C VAL A 145 -3.95 17.29 -11.99
N LYS A 146 -4.30 18.37 -12.69
CA LYS A 146 -3.49 18.91 -13.79
C LYS A 146 -2.94 20.28 -13.38
N PRO A 147 -1.73 20.68 -13.85
CA PRO A 147 -1.29 22.05 -13.75
C PRO A 147 -2.32 22.96 -14.41
N GLU A 148 -2.53 24.15 -13.85
CA GLU A 148 -3.23 25.21 -14.54
C GLU A 148 -2.37 25.62 -15.72
N ASP A 149 -2.95 25.70 -16.93
CA ASP A 149 -2.22 26.16 -18.11
C ASP A 149 -1.70 27.57 -17.79
N ALA A 150 -0.39 27.74 -17.82
CA ALA A 150 0.22 29.05 -17.66
C ALA A 150 -0.31 29.95 -18.78
N ARG A 151 -1.07 30.98 -18.40
CA ARG A 151 -1.54 32.03 -19.31
C ARG A 151 -0.36 32.85 -19.80
#